data_f8bea34fca226c64ed3de2f8e49938fa
#
_entry.id   f8bea34fca226c64ed3de2f8e49938fa
#
_cell.length_a   1.000
_cell.length_b   1.000
_cell.length_c   1.000
_cell.angle_alpha   90.00
_cell.angle_beta   90.00
_cell.angle_gamma   90.00
#
_symmetry.space_group_name_H-M   'P 1'
#
loop_
_entity.id
_entity.type
_entity.pdbx_description
1 polymer ?
#
loop_
_entity_poly.entity_id
_entity_poly.type
_entity_poly.pdbx_seq_one_letter_code
_entity_poly.pdbx_strand_id
1 'polypeptide(L)'
;MKKILIFGCGAMGGAILSGCLAKGLWKKEEIYVKEHSEEASREKASRYGVHASMDGREAKEADLVILAVKPNVVPGVLQEISRYHPSRVLSIAAAVTLEALEGALPEETEVIRVMPNTPASVGEGMAAIAPGKKASPDFIREAEEIFSALGKEAVVTERQLDELGALSGAGPGYAFVIIDALADAGVLIGLPRKLAIEAAAQTLYGAAKMVLE
;
A
#
# COMPACT_ATOMS: atom_id res chain seq x y z
N MET A 1 -14.04 -18.44 -5.08
CA MET A 1 -12.67 -18.25 -4.56
C MET A 1 -12.24 -16.89 -5.05
N LYS A 2 -11.86 -16.00 -4.15
CA LYS A 2 -11.51 -14.61 -4.48
C LYS A 2 -10.25 -14.58 -5.34
N LYS A 3 -10.21 -13.77 -6.40
CA LYS A 3 -9.03 -13.59 -7.25
C LYS A 3 -8.52 -12.16 -7.12
N ILE A 4 -7.25 -11.99 -6.79
CA ILE A 4 -6.60 -10.68 -6.59
C ILE A 4 -5.44 -10.57 -7.57
N LEU A 5 -5.40 -9.47 -8.32
CA LEU A 5 -4.29 -9.17 -9.22
C LEU A 5 -3.55 -7.92 -8.72
N ILE A 6 -2.25 -8.05 -8.47
CA ILE A 6 -1.41 -6.95 -7.99
C ILE A 6 -0.42 -6.54 -9.09
N PHE A 7 -0.53 -5.31 -9.58
CA PHE A 7 0.45 -4.68 -10.44
C PHE A 7 1.52 -3.98 -9.61
N GLY A 8 2.72 -4.51 -9.62
CA GLY A 8 3.87 -4.02 -8.85
C GLY A 8 3.97 -4.62 -7.44
N CYS A 9 4.98 -5.43 -7.22
CA CYS A 9 5.31 -6.05 -5.92
C CYS A 9 6.63 -5.51 -5.37
N GLY A 10 6.80 -4.17 -5.48
CA GLY A 10 7.91 -3.44 -4.86
C GLY A 10 7.75 -3.36 -3.34
N ALA A 11 8.35 -2.35 -2.70
CA ALA A 11 8.31 -2.22 -1.24
C ALA A 11 6.87 -2.18 -0.70
N MET A 12 6.00 -1.33 -1.27
CA MET A 12 4.63 -1.18 -0.75
C MET A 12 3.69 -2.29 -1.21
N GLY A 13 3.71 -2.68 -2.50
CA GLY A 13 2.89 -3.81 -2.98
C GLY A 13 3.26 -5.12 -2.30
N GLY A 14 4.56 -5.34 -2.04
CA GLY A 14 5.04 -6.48 -1.26
C GLY A 14 4.64 -6.43 0.22
N ALA A 15 4.60 -5.24 0.84
CA ALA A 15 4.10 -5.07 2.21
C ALA A 15 2.60 -5.41 2.31
N ILE A 16 1.78 -4.92 1.37
CA ILE A 16 0.34 -5.24 1.30
C ILE A 16 0.15 -6.76 1.16
N LEU A 17 0.82 -7.37 0.18
CA LEU A 17 0.74 -8.81 -0.04
C LEU A 17 1.13 -9.61 1.21
N SER A 18 2.30 -9.31 1.79
CA SER A 18 2.81 -10.01 2.97
C SER A 18 1.92 -9.83 4.20
N GLY A 19 1.45 -8.60 4.44
CA GLY A 19 0.59 -8.29 5.58
C GLY A 19 -0.75 -9.00 5.50
N CYS A 20 -1.41 -8.98 4.34
CA CYS A 20 -2.68 -9.67 4.13
C CYS A 20 -2.55 -11.20 4.23
N LEU A 21 -1.46 -11.79 3.72
CA LEU A 21 -1.17 -13.21 3.89
C LEU A 21 -0.91 -13.57 5.36
N ALA A 22 -0.11 -12.76 6.07
CA ALA A 22 0.22 -13.01 7.47
C ALA A 22 -1.00 -12.92 8.42
N LYS A 23 -1.97 -12.07 8.08
CA LYS A 23 -3.24 -11.94 8.82
C LYS A 23 -4.32 -12.91 8.36
N GLY A 24 -4.05 -13.74 7.35
CA GLY A 24 -5.00 -14.71 6.81
C GLY A 24 -6.18 -14.12 6.05
N LEU A 25 -6.07 -12.84 5.63
CA LEU A 25 -7.09 -12.19 4.81
C LEU A 25 -7.14 -12.77 3.41
N TRP A 26 -5.99 -13.17 2.88
CA TRP A 26 -5.83 -13.75 1.55
C TRP A 26 -5.17 -15.11 1.62
N LYS A 27 -5.47 -15.94 0.61
CA LYS A 27 -4.78 -17.21 0.38
C LYS A 27 -3.85 -17.07 -0.81
N LYS A 28 -2.72 -17.76 -0.79
CA LYS A 28 -1.70 -17.70 -1.85
C LYS A 28 -2.25 -18.08 -3.23
N GLU A 29 -3.17 -19.02 -3.25
CA GLU A 29 -3.81 -19.55 -4.46
C GLU A 29 -4.76 -18.54 -5.13
N GLU A 30 -5.11 -17.46 -4.44
CA GLU A 30 -6.02 -16.41 -4.90
C GLU A 30 -5.28 -15.24 -5.56
N ILE A 31 -3.94 -15.18 -5.41
CA ILE A 31 -3.15 -13.98 -5.72
C ILE A 31 -2.33 -14.17 -6.98
N TYR A 32 -2.41 -13.19 -7.85
CA TYR A 32 -1.58 -13.02 -9.05
C TYR A 32 -0.76 -11.75 -8.92
N VAL A 33 0.53 -11.81 -9.26
CA VAL A 33 1.42 -10.65 -9.29
C VAL A 33 1.91 -10.40 -10.69
N LYS A 34 1.87 -9.14 -11.13
CA LYS A 34 2.38 -8.68 -12.42
C LYS A 34 3.40 -7.58 -12.22
N GLU A 35 4.56 -7.78 -12.79
CA GLU A 35 5.67 -6.82 -12.84
C GLU A 35 5.90 -6.31 -14.28
N HIS A 36 6.89 -5.46 -14.45
CA HIS A 36 7.26 -4.87 -15.73
C HIS A 36 7.79 -5.91 -16.76
N SER A 37 8.20 -7.09 -16.32
CA SER A 37 8.62 -8.21 -17.17
C SER A 37 8.10 -9.53 -16.63
N GLU A 38 8.00 -10.53 -17.51
CA GLU A 38 7.62 -11.90 -17.12
C GLU A 38 8.60 -12.51 -16.12
N GLU A 39 9.89 -12.26 -16.28
CA GLU A 39 10.93 -12.75 -15.38
C GLU A 39 10.74 -12.19 -13.97
N ALA A 40 10.54 -10.87 -13.85
CA ALA A 40 10.27 -10.21 -12.59
C ALA A 40 8.95 -10.69 -11.96
N SER A 41 7.91 -10.96 -12.77
CA SER A 41 6.65 -11.52 -12.28
C SER A 41 6.86 -12.92 -11.69
N ARG A 42 7.62 -13.78 -12.37
CA ARG A 42 7.95 -15.14 -11.87
C ARG A 42 8.80 -15.10 -10.61
N GLU A 43 9.79 -14.19 -10.54
CA GLU A 43 10.64 -14.01 -9.34
C GLU A 43 9.79 -13.62 -8.13
N LYS A 44 8.92 -12.61 -8.28
CA LYS A 44 8.04 -12.17 -7.19
C LYS A 44 7.04 -13.24 -6.80
N ALA A 45 6.41 -13.89 -7.77
CA ALA A 45 5.48 -14.99 -7.51
C ALA A 45 6.14 -16.11 -6.71
N SER A 46 7.34 -16.54 -7.12
CA SER A 46 8.12 -17.54 -6.41
C SER A 46 8.47 -17.11 -4.98
N ARG A 47 8.90 -15.85 -4.81
CA ARG A 47 9.27 -15.28 -3.49
C ARG A 47 8.13 -15.34 -2.50
N TYR A 48 6.91 -15.02 -2.93
CA TYR A 48 5.73 -14.97 -2.06
C TYR A 48 4.92 -16.27 -2.07
N GLY A 49 5.22 -17.20 -3.00
CA GLY A 49 4.50 -18.46 -3.17
C GLY A 49 3.10 -18.25 -3.75
N VAL A 50 2.95 -17.28 -4.67
CA VAL A 50 1.70 -16.91 -5.35
C VAL A 50 1.83 -17.15 -6.87
N HIS A 51 0.82 -16.79 -7.67
CA HIS A 51 0.85 -16.93 -9.11
C HIS A 51 1.48 -15.72 -9.80
N ALA A 52 2.18 -15.97 -10.91
CA ALA A 52 2.67 -14.92 -11.79
C ALA A 52 1.64 -14.63 -12.89
N SER A 53 1.31 -13.37 -13.09
CA SER A 53 0.57 -12.90 -14.27
C SER A 53 1.56 -12.42 -15.34
N MET A 54 1.35 -12.85 -16.59
CA MET A 54 2.25 -12.49 -17.71
C MET A 54 1.76 -11.25 -18.47
N ASP A 55 0.46 -11.17 -18.72
CA ASP A 55 -0.16 -10.14 -19.56
C ASP A 55 -1.37 -9.44 -18.92
N GLY A 56 -1.56 -9.61 -17.60
CA GLY A 56 -2.63 -8.94 -16.86
C GLY A 56 -4.05 -9.38 -17.20
N ARG A 57 -4.22 -10.45 -18.01
CA ARG A 57 -5.56 -10.95 -18.41
C ARG A 57 -6.41 -11.39 -17.23
N GLU A 58 -5.79 -11.71 -16.11
CA GLU A 58 -6.47 -12.07 -14.86
C GLU A 58 -7.35 -10.93 -14.34
N ALA A 59 -7.12 -9.68 -14.78
CA ALA A 59 -7.98 -8.53 -14.47
C ALA A 59 -9.45 -8.76 -14.87
N LYS A 60 -9.72 -9.60 -15.90
CA LYS A 60 -11.09 -9.95 -16.34
C LYS A 60 -11.88 -10.70 -15.28
N GLU A 61 -11.19 -11.52 -14.49
CA GLU A 61 -11.82 -12.40 -13.49
C GLU A 61 -11.42 -12.02 -12.05
N ALA A 62 -10.62 -10.96 -11.91
CA ALA A 62 -10.19 -10.50 -10.60
C ALA A 62 -11.36 -9.81 -9.88
N ASP A 63 -11.59 -10.21 -8.64
CA ASP A 63 -12.50 -9.49 -7.72
C ASP A 63 -11.88 -8.17 -7.27
N LEU A 64 -10.55 -8.08 -7.29
CA LEU A 64 -9.79 -6.88 -6.92
C LEU A 64 -8.51 -6.77 -7.75
N VAL A 65 -8.30 -5.61 -8.36
CA VAL A 65 -7.02 -5.22 -8.98
C VAL A 65 -6.37 -4.15 -8.13
N ILE A 66 -5.10 -4.36 -7.74
CA ILE A 66 -4.32 -3.40 -6.96
C ILE A 66 -3.22 -2.79 -7.85
N LEU A 67 -3.20 -1.46 -7.94
CA LEU A 67 -2.17 -0.72 -8.65
C LEU A 67 -1.12 -0.22 -7.65
N ALA A 68 -0.01 -0.95 -7.54
CA ALA A 68 1.12 -0.64 -6.65
C ALA A 68 2.41 -0.31 -7.44
N VAL A 69 2.24 0.19 -8.65
CA VAL A 69 3.31 0.66 -9.53
C VAL A 69 3.61 2.14 -9.32
N LYS A 70 4.73 2.63 -9.87
CA LYS A 70 5.05 4.06 -9.85
C LYS A 70 3.99 4.87 -10.60
N PRO A 71 3.74 6.14 -10.20
CA PRO A 71 2.69 6.97 -10.81
C PRO A 71 2.79 7.11 -12.33
N ASN A 72 4.00 7.24 -12.87
CA ASN A 72 4.23 7.35 -14.31
C ASN A 72 3.93 6.06 -15.11
N VAL A 73 3.78 4.93 -14.44
CA VAL A 73 3.44 3.62 -15.06
C VAL A 73 1.93 3.41 -15.08
N VAL A 74 1.19 4.05 -14.17
CA VAL A 74 -0.25 3.86 -14.00
C VAL A 74 -1.05 4.02 -15.30
N PRO A 75 -0.83 5.06 -16.14
CA PRO A 75 -1.61 5.21 -17.39
C PRO A 75 -1.50 4.00 -18.31
N GLY A 76 -0.31 3.41 -18.44
CA GLY A 76 -0.12 2.20 -19.25
C GLY A 76 -0.84 0.99 -18.68
N VAL A 77 -0.85 0.83 -17.34
CA VAL A 77 -1.57 -0.26 -16.69
C VAL A 77 -3.09 -0.07 -16.83
N LEU A 78 -3.61 1.16 -16.66
CA LEU A 78 -5.02 1.45 -16.85
C LEU A 78 -5.48 1.13 -18.27
N GLN A 79 -4.69 1.51 -19.29
CA GLN A 79 -4.98 1.16 -20.68
C GLN A 79 -4.98 -0.37 -20.91
N GLU A 80 -4.09 -1.09 -20.23
CA GLU A 80 -4.04 -2.56 -20.31
C GLU A 80 -5.27 -3.21 -19.68
N ILE A 81 -5.66 -2.80 -18.46
CA ILE A 81 -6.73 -3.47 -17.71
C ILE A 81 -8.14 -3.00 -18.10
N SER A 82 -8.30 -1.78 -18.62
CA SER A 82 -9.59 -1.23 -19.01
C SER A 82 -10.36 -2.14 -19.99
N ARG A 83 -9.65 -2.77 -20.94
CA ARG A 83 -10.24 -3.73 -21.90
C ARG A 83 -10.81 -5.00 -21.27
N TYR A 84 -10.45 -5.29 -20.02
CA TYR A 84 -10.92 -6.45 -19.28
C TYR A 84 -12.08 -6.15 -18.35
N HIS A 85 -12.53 -4.89 -18.28
CA HIS A 85 -13.64 -4.45 -17.44
C HIS A 85 -13.51 -4.91 -15.97
N PRO A 86 -12.42 -4.53 -15.26
CA PRO A 86 -12.23 -4.92 -13.87
C PRO A 86 -13.38 -4.36 -13.01
N SER A 87 -13.89 -5.17 -12.08
CA SER A 87 -14.99 -4.74 -11.20
C SER A 87 -14.52 -3.74 -10.15
N ARG A 88 -13.33 -3.96 -9.56
CA ARG A 88 -12.76 -3.15 -8.47
C ARG A 88 -11.29 -2.86 -8.71
N VAL A 89 -10.92 -1.59 -8.59
CA VAL A 89 -9.53 -1.13 -8.72
C VAL A 89 -9.15 -0.30 -7.50
N LEU A 90 -8.11 -0.72 -6.79
CA LEU A 90 -7.51 -0.03 -5.67
C LEU A 90 -6.13 0.49 -6.09
N SER A 91 -5.92 1.80 -6.05
CA SER A 91 -4.63 2.42 -6.41
C SER A 91 -3.92 2.99 -5.19
N ILE A 92 -2.64 2.63 -5.03
CA ILE A 92 -1.75 3.26 -4.04
C ILE A 92 -0.73 4.21 -4.70
N ALA A 93 -0.92 4.53 -5.96
CA ALA A 93 -0.01 5.42 -6.68
C ALA A 93 -0.18 6.88 -6.23
N ALA A 94 0.88 7.47 -5.72
CA ALA A 94 0.88 8.88 -5.33
C ALA A 94 0.59 9.80 -6.54
N ALA A 95 -0.11 10.91 -6.28
CA ALA A 95 -0.41 11.94 -7.28
C ALA A 95 -1.24 11.49 -8.51
N VAL A 96 -1.86 10.31 -8.47
CA VAL A 96 -2.85 9.89 -9.49
C VAL A 96 -4.23 10.06 -8.88
N THR A 97 -5.01 11.01 -9.41
CA THR A 97 -6.31 11.38 -8.85
C THR A 97 -7.41 10.35 -9.14
N LEU A 98 -8.47 10.35 -8.33
CA LEU A 98 -9.68 9.56 -8.60
C LEU A 98 -10.27 9.89 -9.98
N GLU A 99 -10.29 11.17 -10.37
CA GLU A 99 -10.75 11.58 -11.70
C GLU A 99 -9.93 10.93 -12.83
N ALA A 100 -8.62 10.88 -12.68
CA ALA A 100 -7.74 10.25 -13.68
C ALA A 100 -7.92 8.72 -13.73
N LEU A 101 -8.11 8.08 -12.58
CA LEU A 101 -8.37 6.63 -12.48
C LEU A 101 -9.73 6.26 -13.07
N GLU A 102 -10.80 6.93 -12.62
CA GLU A 102 -12.17 6.70 -13.08
C GLU A 102 -12.33 7.02 -14.57
N GLY A 103 -11.70 8.09 -15.07
CA GLY A 103 -11.77 8.49 -16.47
C GLY A 103 -11.06 7.54 -17.44
N ALA A 104 -10.15 6.70 -16.96
CA ALA A 104 -9.41 5.72 -17.77
C ALA A 104 -9.99 4.30 -17.69
N LEU A 105 -10.94 4.04 -16.80
CA LEU A 105 -11.58 2.75 -16.56
C LEU A 105 -13.03 2.74 -17.06
N PRO A 106 -13.63 1.55 -17.29
CA PRO A 106 -15.06 1.43 -17.57
C PRO A 106 -15.91 2.10 -16.50
N GLU A 107 -17.07 2.65 -16.91
CA GLU A 107 -17.93 3.44 -16.01
C GLU A 107 -18.42 2.65 -14.80
N GLU A 108 -18.59 1.35 -14.94
CA GLU A 108 -19.04 0.43 -13.89
C GLU A 108 -17.96 0.06 -12.86
N THR A 109 -16.68 0.36 -13.14
CA THR A 109 -15.58 0.00 -12.24
C THR A 109 -15.62 0.81 -10.95
N GLU A 110 -15.63 0.12 -9.82
CA GLU A 110 -15.46 0.73 -8.50
C GLU A 110 -13.98 1.10 -8.29
N VAL A 111 -13.69 2.33 -7.89
CA VAL A 111 -12.31 2.81 -7.69
C VAL A 111 -12.12 3.30 -6.27
N ILE A 112 -11.01 2.91 -5.65
CA ILE A 112 -10.54 3.47 -4.38
C ILE A 112 -9.08 3.91 -4.55
N ARG A 113 -8.78 5.11 -4.08
CA ARG A 113 -7.42 5.63 -3.97
C ARG A 113 -6.96 5.53 -2.53
N VAL A 114 -5.74 5.02 -2.30
CA VAL A 114 -5.17 4.90 -0.96
C VAL A 114 -3.77 5.50 -0.92
N MET A 115 -3.45 6.15 0.18
CA MET A 115 -2.10 6.66 0.47
C MET A 115 -1.57 5.99 1.74
N PRO A 116 -0.88 4.85 1.63
CA PRO A 116 -0.17 4.22 2.74
C PRO A 116 1.22 4.85 2.94
N ASN A 117 1.87 4.52 4.04
CA ASN A 117 3.25 4.90 4.31
C ASN A 117 4.16 3.69 4.58
N THR A 118 5.47 3.91 4.61
CA THR A 118 6.49 2.85 4.70
C THR A 118 6.41 1.96 5.94
N PRO A 119 5.99 2.41 7.15
CA PRO A 119 5.83 1.54 8.31
C PRO A 119 4.79 0.42 8.15
N ALA A 120 3.98 0.46 7.09
CA ALA A 120 3.12 -0.67 6.70
C ALA A 120 3.90 -1.99 6.54
N SER A 121 5.19 -1.92 6.19
CA SER A 121 6.06 -3.11 6.05
C SER A 121 6.32 -3.84 7.37
N VAL A 122 6.08 -3.19 8.49
CA VAL A 122 6.21 -3.75 9.85
C VAL A 122 4.88 -3.78 10.60
N GLY A 123 3.77 -3.55 9.91
CA GLY A 123 2.42 -3.60 10.49
C GLY A 123 2.03 -2.35 11.30
N GLU A 124 2.79 -1.26 11.16
CA GLU A 124 2.59 0.00 11.91
C GLU A 124 2.42 1.19 10.94
N GLY A 125 1.77 0.93 9.81
CA GLY A 125 1.47 1.94 8.81
C GLY A 125 0.32 2.86 9.20
N MET A 126 0.22 3.99 8.47
CA MET A 126 -0.98 4.82 8.40
C MET A 126 -1.42 4.90 6.95
N ALA A 127 -2.69 4.60 6.67
CA ALA A 127 -3.26 4.66 5.33
C ALA A 127 -4.47 5.59 5.29
N ALA A 128 -4.49 6.53 4.34
CA ALA A 128 -5.67 7.30 4.00
C ALA A 128 -6.40 6.62 2.84
N ILE A 129 -7.71 6.39 2.97
CA ILE A 129 -8.55 5.70 1.98
C ILE A 129 -9.56 6.69 1.43
N ALA A 130 -9.49 7.01 0.14
CA ALA A 130 -10.45 7.88 -0.53
C ALA A 130 -11.30 7.08 -1.53
N PRO A 131 -12.58 6.86 -1.24
CA PRO A 131 -13.49 6.20 -2.16
C PRO A 131 -13.81 7.07 -3.38
N GLY A 132 -13.83 6.46 -4.56
CA GLY A 132 -14.34 7.05 -5.79
C GLY A 132 -15.88 7.12 -5.78
N LYS A 133 -16.44 7.74 -6.82
CA LYS A 133 -17.87 8.04 -6.91
C LYS A 133 -18.78 6.80 -6.86
N LYS A 134 -18.28 5.65 -7.33
CA LYS A 134 -19.04 4.39 -7.43
C LYS A 134 -18.59 3.34 -6.42
N ALA A 135 -17.62 3.66 -5.55
CA ALA A 135 -17.15 2.71 -4.55
C ALA A 135 -18.29 2.33 -3.59
N SER A 136 -18.64 1.05 -3.59
CA SER A 136 -19.68 0.51 -2.71
C SER A 136 -19.21 0.45 -1.25
N PRO A 137 -20.14 0.44 -0.27
CA PRO A 137 -19.79 0.22 1.12
C PRO A 137 -19.01 -1.08 1.37
N ASP A 138 -19.26 -2.11 0.57
CA ASP A 138 -18.55 -3.39 0.66
C ASP A 138 -17.10 -3.26 0.22
N PHE A 139 -16.83 -2.50 -0.84
CA PHE A 139 -15.47 -2.27 -1.31
C PHE A 139 -14.69 -1.36 -0.37
N ILE A 140 -15.36 -0.36 0.24
CA ILE A 140 -14.74 0.49 1.27
C ILE A 140 -14.32 -0.37 2.47
N ARG A 141 -15.20 -1.22 3.00
CA ARG A 141 -14.86 -2.15 4.09
C ARG A 141 -13.71 -3.09 3.73
N GLU A 142 -13.71 -3.61 2.50
CA GLU A 142 -12.60 -4.44 2.02
C GLU A 142 -11.26 -3.69 2.02
N ALA A 143 -11.26 -2.42 1.61
CA ALA A 143 -10.06 -1.58 1.68
C ALA A 143 -9.63 -1.32 3.13
N GLU A 144 -10.58 -1.03 4.04
CA GLU A 144 -10.30 -0.90 5.47
C GLU A 144 -9.67 -2.18 6.04
N GLU A 145 -10.22 -3.36 5.75
CA GLU A 145 -9.67 -4.65 6.20
C GLU A 145 -8.23 -4.88 5.69
N ILE A 146 -7.96 -4.57 4.43
CA ILE A 146 -6.63 -4.69 3.84
C ILE A 146 -5.62 -3.80 4.60
N PHE A 147 -5.96 -2.53 4.85
CA PHE A 147 -5.02 -1.59 5.47
C PHE A 147 -4.95 -1.70 6.98
N SER A 148 -6.02 -2.15 7.66
CA SER A 148 -5.99 -2.55 9.09
C SER A 148 -5.01 -3.69 9.35
N ALA A 149 -4.78 -4.56 8.36
CA ALA A 149 -3.75 -5.60 8.47
C ALA A 149 -2.32 -5.05 8.50
N LEU A 150 -2.13 -3.79 8.10
CA LEU A 150 -0.84 -3.13 7.93
C LEU A 150 -0.61 -1.97 8.92
N GLY A 151 -1.61 -1.67 9.78
CA GLY A 151 -1.52 -0.60 10.77
C GLY A 151 -2.87 0.05 11.04
N LYS A 152 -2.93 1.38 10.98
CA LYS A 152 -4.14 2.18 11.10
C LYS A 152 -4.56 2.70 9.73
N GLU A 153 -5.85 2.87 9.56
CA GLU A 153 -6.44 3.47 8.36
C GLU A 153 -7.48 4.52 8.73
N ALA A 154 -7.82 5.36 7.76
CA ALA A 154 -8.93 6.30 7.86
C ALA A 154 -9.58 6.48 6.49
N VAL A 155 -10.91 6.36 6.43
CA VAL A 155 -11.69 6.74 5.25
C VAL A 155 -11.88 8.26 5.26
N VAL A 156 -11.47 8.89 4.16
CA VAL A 156 -11.36 10.35 4.04
C VAL A 156 -11.81 10.82 2.65
N THR A 157 -11.98 12.12 2.46
CA THR A 157 -12.13 12.70 1.12
C THR A 157 -10.78 12.67 0.39
N GLU A 158 -10.79 12.71 -0.95
CA GLU A 158 -9.54 12.73 -1.74
C GLU A 158 -8.64 13.92 -1.38
N ARG A 159 -9.25 15.10 -1.08
CA ARG A 159 -8.51 16.26 -0.58
C ARG A 159 -7.78 15.96 0.73
N GLN A 160 -8.47 15.34 1.69
CA GLN A 160 -7.86 14.96 2.97
C GLN A 160 -6.80 13.87 2.81
N LEU A 161 -6.95 12.98 1.82
CA LEU A 161 -5.92 11.98 1.50
C LEU A 161 -4.59 12.66 1.12
N ASP A 162 -4.63 13.71 0.29
CA ASP A 162 -3.43 14.45 -0.09
C ASP A 162 -2.83 15.23 1.10
N GLU A 163 -3.69 15.81 1.96
CA GLU A 163 -3.27 16.49 3.20
C GLU A 163 -2.61 15.49 4.18
N LEU A 164 -3.22 14.32 4.40
CA LEU A 164 -2.64 13.22 5.21
C LEU A 164 -1.35 12.66 4.59
N GLY A 165 -1.29 12.58 3.26
CA GLY A 165 -0.09 12.15 2.54
C GLY A 165 1.12 13.05 2.84
N ALA A 166 0.92 14.35 2.97
CA ALA A 166 1.98 15.28 3.37
C ALA A 166 2.42 15.07 4.83
N LEU A 167 1.52 14.68 5.72
CA LEU A 167 1.80 14.41 7.13
C LEU A 167 2.36 13.01 7.35
N SER A 168 1.57 11.98 7.00
CA SER A 168 1.87 10.58 7.31
C SER A 168 2.75 9.90 6.25
N GLY A 169 2.65 10.32 4.99
CA GLY A 169 3.46 9.75 3.90
C GLY A 169 4.94 10.12 4.02
N ALA A 170 5.25 11.40 4.27
CA ALA A 170 6.61 11.89 4.50
C ALA A 170 7.07 11.73 5.96
N GLY A 171 6.14 11.60 6.90
CA GLY A 171 6.36 11.53 8.36
C GLY A 171 7.44 10.55 8.81
N PRO A 172 7.52 9.32 8.30
CA PRO A 172 8.57 8.37 8.66
C PRO A 172 9.98 8.90 8.40
N GLY A 173 10.18 9.67 7.31
CA GLY A 173 11.46 10.32 7.03
C GLY A 173 11.84 11.33 8.10
N TYR A 174 10.89 12.13 8.58
CA TYR A 174 11.13 13.09 9.67
C TYR A 174 11.44 12.36 10.97
N ALA A 175 10.71 11.28 11.28
CA ALA A 175 10.96 10.47 12.47
C ALA A 175 12.38 9.87 12.45
N PHE A 176 12.88 9.39 11.30
CA PHE A 176 14.24 8.88 11.18
C PHE A 176 15.30 9.94 11.45
N VAL A 177 15.11 11.17 10.99
CA VAL A 177 16.02 12.29 11.28
C VAL A 177 16.03 12.60 12.77
N ILE A 178 14.87 12.60 13.43
CA ILE A 178 14.77 12.84 14.88
C ILE A 178 15.48 11.71 15.67
N ILE A 179 15.26 10.45 15.28
CA ILE A 179 15.90 9.29 15.91
C ILE A 179 17.43 9.41 15.79
N ASP A 180 17.92 9.76 14.61
CA ASP A 180 19.35 9.89 14.35
C ASP A 180 19.99 11.01 15.18
N ALA A 181 19.35 12.18 15.24
CA ALA A 181 19.80 13.31 16.06
C ALA A 181 19.82 12.98 17.57
N LEU A 182 18.81 12.27 18.08
CA LEU A 182 18.78 11.80 19.46
C LEU A 182 19.88 10.77 19.73
N ALA A 183 20.14 9.90 18.77
CA ALA A 183 21.20 8.90 18.88
C ALA A 183 22.61 9.56 18.87
N ASP A 184 22.81 10.61 18.08
CA ASP A 184 24.06 11.41 18.10
C ASP A 184 24.30 12.06 19.47
N ALA A 185 23.22 12.64 20.05
CA ALA A 185 23.30 13.18 21.42
C ALA A 185 23.64 12.09 22.44
N GLY A 186 23.08 10.89 22.30
CA GLY A 186 23.39 9.73 23.12
C GLY A 186 24.86 9.34 23.03
N VAL A 187 25.44 9.32 21.83
CA VAL A 187 26.88 9.06 21.63
C VAL A 187 27.75 10.14 22.26
N LEU A 188 27.34 11.41 22.12
CA LEU A 188 28.08 12.53 22.73
C LEU A 188 28.20 12.41 24.24
N ILE A 189 27.22 11.86 24.93
CA ILE A 189 27.24 11.62 26.37
C ILE A 189 27.85 10.28 26.78
N GLY A 190 28.37 9.49 25.81
CA GLY A 190 29.14 8.27 26.07
C GLY A 190 28.44 6.95 25.83
N LEU A 191 27.22 6.94 25.25
CA LEU A 191 26.54 5.69 24.88
C LEU A 191 27.14 5.07 23.61
N PRO A 192 27.22 3.74 23.51
CA PRO A 192 27.51 3.08 22.24
C PRO A 192 26.43 3.39 21.19
N ARG A 193 26.83 3.66 19.93
CA ARG A 193 25.91 4.05 18.83
C ARG A 193 24.69 3.16 18.72
N LYS A 194 24.87 1.83 18.77
CA LYS A 194 23.77 0.87 18.68
C LYS A 194 22.72 1.08 19.78
N LEU A 195 23.17 1.21 21.03
CA LEU A 195 22.29 1.44 22.17
C LEU A 195 21.59 2.81 22.07
N ALA A 196 22.31 3.84 21.62
CA ALA A 196 21.75 5.18 21.44
C ALA A 196 20.60 5.19 20.39
N ILE A 197 20.76 4.47 19.26
CA ILE A 197 19.70 4.31 18.24
C ILE A 197 18.50 3.55 18.82
N GLU A 198 18.73 2.43 19.50
CA GLU A 198 17.67 1.63 20.12
C GLU A 198 16.88 2.44 21.16
N ALA A 199 17.58 3.19 22.01
CA ALA A 199 16.95 4.03 23.03
C ALA A 199 16.13 5.17 22.41
N ALA A 200 16.67 5.86 21.41
CA ALA A 200 15.97 6.94 20.70
C ALA A 200 14.70 6.43 20.00
N ALA A 201 14.81 5.33 19.24
CA ALA A 201 13.70 4.72 18.54
C ALA A 201 12.61 4.24 19.50
N GLN A 202 12.99 3.53 20.59
CA GLN A 202 12.04 3.06 21.58
C GLN A 202 11.33 4.20 22.33
N THR A 203 12.04 5.30 22.58
CA THR A 203 11.46 6.49 23.23
C THR A 203 10.36 7.11 22.36
N LEU A 204 10.60 7.30 21.06
CA LEU A 204 9.60 7.84 20.14
C LEU A 204 8.42 6.88 19.96
N TYR A 205 8.71 5.59 19.83
CA TYR A 205 7.66 4.57 19.73
C TYR A 205 6.76 4.57 20.98
N GLY A 206 7.34 4.60 22.17
CA GLY A 206 6.59 4.64 23.42
C GLY A 206 5.76 5.90 23.57
N ALA A 207 6.33 7.07 23.24
CA ALA A 207 5.60 8.34 23.27
C ALA A 207 4.42 8.36 22.29
N ALA A 208 4.63 7.88 21.06
CA ALA A 208 3.56 7.76 20.06
C ALA A 208 2.45 6.81 20.53
N LYS A 209 2.81 5.67 21.13
CA LYS A 209 1.86 4.72 21.67
C LYS A 209 0.99 5.34 22.78
N MET A 210 1.58 6.13 23.68
CA MET A 210 0.83 6.83 24.75
C MET A 210 -0.18 7.86 24.21
N VAL A 211 0.03 8.40 23.01
CA VAL A 211 -0.92 9.31 22.36
C VAL A 211 -2.08 8.57 21.69
N LEU A 212 -1.84 7.32 21.24
CA LEU A 212 -2.81 6.51 20.51
C LEU A 212 -3.73 5.69 21.43
N GLU A 213 -3.36 5.47 22.70
CA GLU A 213 -4.11 4.77 23.76
C GLU A 213 -4.74 5.74 24.75
#